data_dccecb8141d44745a7f67495c557a3e5
#
_entry.id   dccecb8141d44745a7f67495c557a3e5
#
_cell.length_a   1.000
_cell.length_b   1.000
_cell.length_c   1.000
_cell.angle_alpha   90.00
_cell.angle_beta   90.00
_cell.angle_gamma   90.00
#
_symmetry.space_group_name_H-M   'P 1'
#
loop_
_entity.id
_entity.type
_entity.pdbx_description
1 polymer ?
#
loop_
_entity_poly.entity_id
_entity_poly.type
_entity_poly.pdbx_seq_one_letter_code
_entity_poly.pdbx_strand_id
1 'polypeptide(L)' 'MLTDFEEVYAVYFDDVYRYLLSLSGSESVAEELTSETFFRAMDALDRF' A
#
# COMPACT_ATOMS: atom_id res chain seq x y z
N MET A 1 9.75 -17.36 -4.15
CA MET A 1 9.00 -17.31 -2.87
C MET A 1 8.96 -15.88 -2.37
N LEU A 2 7.80 -15.39 -1.97
CA LEU A 2 7.65 -14.03 -1.47
C LEU A 2 8.15 -13.93 -0.03
N THR A 3 8.72 -12.78 0.32
CA THR A 3 9.03 -12.48 1.72
C THR A 3 7.73 -12.21 2.48
N ASP A 4 7.78 -12.22 3.80
CA ASP A 4 6.62 -11.90 4.63
C ASP A 4 6.06 -10.51 4.31
N PHE A 5 6.95 -9.53 4.06
CA PHE A 5 6.54 -8.19 3.69
C PHE A 5 5.84 -8.16 2.32
N GLU A 6 6.41 -8.87 1.35
CA GLU A 6 5.83 -8.93 0.01
C GLU A 6 4.45 -9.59 0.02
N GLU A 7 4.29 -10.60 0.87
CA GLU A 7 3.01 -11.26 1.06
C GLU A 7 1.97 -10.33 1.65
N VAL A 8 2.36 -9.60 2.70
CA VAL A 8 1.49 -8.60 3.32
C VAL A 8 1.14 -7.51 2.32
N TYR A 9 2.12 -7.03 1.57
CA TYR A 9 1.89 -6.03 0.54
C TYR A 9 0.87 -6.50 -0.49
N ALA A 10 1.06 -7.72 -0.99
CA ALA A 10 0.17 -8.27 -2.02
C ALA A 10 -1.26 -8.45 -1.52
N VAL A 11 -1.41 -8.90 -0.27
CA VAL A 11 -2.73 -9.16 0.33
C VAL A 11 -3.46 -7.87 0.65
N TYR A 12 -2.76 -6.92 1.27
CA TYR A 12 -3.41 -5.70 1.77
C TYR A 12 -3.42 -4.54 0.79
N PHE A 13 -2.60 -4.58 -0.26
CA PHE A 13 -2.56 -3.51 -1.26
C PHE A 13 -3.94 -3.26 -1.85
N ASP A 14 -4.62 -4.32 -2.25
CA ASP A 14 -5.92 -4.21 -2.90
C ASP A 14 -6.98 -3.62 -1.95
N ASP A 15 -6.97 -4.06 -0.69
CA ASP A 15 -7.90 -3.56 0.32
C ASP A 15 -7.66 -2.07 0.60
N VAL A 16 -6.42 -1.68 0.76
CA VAL A 16 -6.06 -0.27 1.00
C VAL A 16 -6.40 0.57 -0.23
N TYR A 17 -6.10 0.06 -1.41
CA TYR A 17 -6.42 0.74 -2.66
C TYR A 17 -7.92 0.99 -2.78
N ARG A 18 -8.74 -0.02 -2.53
CA ARG A 18 -10.20 0.10 -2.61
C ARG A 18 -10.74 1.11 -1.61
N TYR A 19 -10.19 1.09 -0.41
CA TYR A 19 -10.57 2.04 0.62
C TYR A 19 -10.27 3.47 0.20
N LEU A 20 -9.06 3.72 -0.27
CA LEU A 20 -8.64 5.04 -0.73
C LEU A 20 -9.40 5.48 -1.98
N LEU A 21 -9.71 4.54 -2.86
CA LEU A 21 -10.52 4.82 -4.04
C LEU A 21 -11.92 5.29 -3.64
N SER A 22 -12.50 4.64 -2.64
CA SER A 22 -13.81 5.01 -2.10
C SER A 22 -13.81 6.42 -1.53
N LEU A 23 -12.72 6.82 -0.86
CA LEU A 23 -12.60 8.15 -0.27
C LEU A 23 -12.30 9.24 -1.29
N SER A 24 -11.40 8.97 -2.23
CA SER A 24 -10.93 9.97 -3.18
C SER A 24 -11.78 10.07 -4.44
N GLY A 25 -12.41 8.97 -4.83
CA GLY A 25 -13.16 8.89 -6.08
C GLY A 25 -12.29 8.94 -7.33
N SER A 26 -10.99 8.76 -7.20
CA SER A 26 -10.03 8.82 -8.30
C SER A 26 -9.05 7.66 -8.24
N GLU A 27 -8.97 6.90 -9.33
CA GLU A 27 -8.03 5.78 -9.42
C GLU A 27 -6.58 6.24 -9.31
N SER A 28 -6.24 7.34 -9.96
CA SER A 28 -4.88 7.89 -9.94
C SER A 28 -4.46 8.29 -8.52
N VAL A 29 -5.34 8.96 -7.80
CA VAL A 29 -5.07 9.39 -6.42
C VAL A 29 -4.98 8.19 -5.51
N ALA A 30 -5.89 7.23 -5.62
CA ALA A 30 -5.88 6.03 -4.80
C ALA A 30 -4.60 5.22 -5.01
N GLU A 31 -4.16 5.07 -6.25
CA GLU A 31 -2.95 4.35 -6.60
C GLU A 31 -1.72 5.03 -6.00
N GLU A 32 -1.62 6.34 -6.15
CA GLU A 32 -0.52 7.12 -5.61
C GLU A 32 -0.47 7.05 -4.08
N LEU A 33 -1.60 7.24 -3.42
CA LEU A 33 -1.68 7.18 -1.96
C LEU A 33 -1.37 5.78 -1.43
N THR A 34 -1.85 4.76 -2.10
CA THR A 34 -1.58 3.38 -1.70
C THR A 34 -0.09 3.07 -1.79
N SER A 35 0.54 3.44 -2.90
CA SER A 35 1.98 3.24 -3.08
C SER A 35 2.78 4.01 -2.04
N GLU A 36 2.43 5.24 -1.76
CA GLU A 36 3.11 6.06 -0.75
C GLU A 36 3.00 5.44 0.63
N THR A 37 1.83 4.92 0.98
CA THR A 37 1.62 4.26 2.27
C THR A 37 2.56 3.08 2.46
N PHE A 38 2.71 2.24 1.44
CA PHE A 38 3.60 1.09 1.50
C PHE A 38 5.07 1.48 1.47
N PHE A 39 5.44 2.52 0.74
CA PHE A 39 6.81 3.04 0.76
C PHE A 39 7.21 3.54 2.14
N ARG A 40 6.32 4.23 2.82
CA ARG A 40 6.57 4.70 4.18
C ARG A 40 6.70 3.54 5.15
N ALA A 41 5.91 2.50 4.99
CA ALA A 41 6.00 1.31 5.81
C ALA A 41 7.34 0.61 5.62
N MET A 42 7.81 0.49 4.39
CA MET A 42 9.12 -0.08 4.08
C MET A 42 10.25 0.72 4.71
N ASP A 43 10.18 2.03 4.60
CA ASP A 43 11.18 2.93 5.17
C ASP A 43 11.23 2.80 6.69
N ALA A 44 10.08 2.71 7.33
CA ALA A 44 10.00 2.52 8.77
C ALA A 44 10.61 1.19 9.22
N LEU A 45 10.36 0.12 8.47
CA LEU A 45 10.95 -1.19 8.77
C LEU A 45 12.47 -1.18 8.60
N ASP A 46 12.95 -0.46 7.61
CA ASP A 46 14.38 -0.36 7.32
C ASP A 46 15.16 0.37 8.42
N ARG A 47 14.46 1.21 9.18
CA ARG A 47 15.06 1.96 10.29
C ARG A 47 15.10 1.19 11.61
N PHE A 48 14.38 0.11 11.69
CA PHE A 48 14.44 -0.77 12.83
C PHE A 48 15.62 -1.74 12.72
#